data_83a099152c7b9d81f7cec7c90ee3b469
#
_entry.id   83a099152c7b9d81f7cec7c90ee3b469
#
_cell.length_a   1.000
_cell.length_b   1.000
_cell.length_c   1.000
_cell.angle_alpha   90.00
_cell.angle_beta   90.00
_cell.angle_gamma   90.00
#
_symmetry.space_group_name_H-M   'P 1'
#
loop_
_entity.id
_entity.type
_entity.pdbx_description
1 polymer ?
#
loop_
_entity_poly.entity_id
_entity_poly.type
_entity_poly.pdbx_seq_one_letter_code
_entity_poly.pdbx_strand_id
1 'polypeptide(L)'
;DAELLRLAQDGSLLQDDVLKSQVSRMLNSPQRISLSERFAGQWLGFDDLLSNREYFLDERWNRETYDEALFFFDELIKSDRSFLELVQSDWIYKRSSVLKARRHGYVVIDPASVKNVYADILSNRQSKNEDRRARYDPPVLVKTKNDQEGGIITSAAIMRLTASKTRTSPIRRGVWVLNTVIGKTLEPPPNVPSLE
;
A
#
# COMPACT_ATOMS: atom_id res chain seq x y z
N ASP A 1 -0.59 21.12 12.30
CA ASP A 1 -1.12 20.70 13.62
C ASP A 1 -0.65 21.70 14.66
N ALA A 2 -1.52 22.03 15.62
CA ALA A 2 -1.30 23.12 16.59
C ALA A 2 -0.07 22.86 17.49
N GLU A 3 0.17 21.62 17.86
CA GLU A 3 1.31 21.25 18.72
C GLU A 3 2.65 21.47 18.00
N LEU A 4 2.78 21.04 16.76
CA LEU A 4 4.00 21.31 15.97
C LEU A 4 4.21 22.81 15.78
N LEU A 5 3.16 23.58 15.55
CA LEU A 5 3.25 25.02 15.38
C LEU A 5 3.76 25.69 16.67
N ARG A 6 3.23 25.29 17.84
CA ARG A 6 3.66 25.79 19.15
C ARG A 6 5.15 25.48 19.38
N LEU A 7 5.59 24.22 19.17
CA LEU A 7 6.98 23.80 19.34
C LEU A 7 7.94 24.48 18.36
N ALA A 8 7.45 24.83 17.17
CA ALA A 8 8.23 25.60 16.21
C ALA A 8 8.38 27.07 16.64
N GLN A 9 7.32 27.66 17.20
CA GLN A 9 7.33 29.05 17.66
C GLN A 9 8.25 29.28 18.87
N ASP A 10 8.32 28.32 19.81
CA ASP A 10 9.19 28.41 20.98
C ASP A 10 10.62 27.85 20.72
N GLY A 11 10.87 27.34 19.51
CA GLY A 11 12.18 26.81 19.09
C GLY A 11 12.50 25.41 19.64
N SER A 12 11.64 24.82 20.45
CA SER A 12 11.88 23.49 21.06
C SER A 12 11.85 22.35 20.03
N LEU A 13 11.20 22.57 18.87
CA LEU A 13 11.18 21.55 17.80
C LEU A 13 12.57 21.22 17.22
N LEU A 14 13.57 22.09 17.44
CA LEU A 14 14.97 21.86 17.01
C LEU A 14 15.72 20.90 17.94
N GLN A 15 15.16 20.54 19.09
CA GLN A 15 15.76 19.59 20.01
C GLN A 15 15.45 18.17 19.54
N ASP A 16 16.46 17.31 19.47
CA ASP A 16 16.38 15.94 18.93
C ASP A 16 15.34 15.06 19.63
N ASP A 17 15.26 15.17 20.96
CA ASP A 17 14.30 14.41 21.77
C ASP A 17 12.86 14.88 21.53
N VAL A 18 12.63 16.18 21.41
CA VAL A 18 11.34 16.77 21.07
C VAL A 18 10.93 16.35 19.66
N LEU A 19 11.85 16.46 18.70
CA LEU A 19 11.58 16.04 17.32
C LEU A 19 11.22 14.56 17.24
N LYS A 20 11.97 13.66 17.88
CA LYS A 20 11.70 12.23 17.95
C LYS A 20 10.35 11.93 18.59
N SER A 21 10.01 12.64 19.66
CA SER A 21 8.72 12.53 20.33
C SER A 21 7.56 12.90 19.39
N GLN A 22 7.70 14.00 18.63
CA GLN A 22 6.68 14.41 17.67
C GLN A 22 6.55 13.45 16.51
N VAL A 23 7.65 12.92 15.97
CA VAL A 23 7.62 11.87 14.95
C VAL A 23 6.87 10.64 15.46
N SER A 24 7.19 10.14 16.65
CA SER A 24 6.49 9.01 17.26
C SER A 24 4.99 9.29 17.44
N ARG A 25 4.63 10.48 17.92
CA ARG A 25 3.24 10.89 18.08
C ARG A 25 2.48 10.87 16.75
N MET A 26 3.09 11.40 15.69
CA MET A 26 2.48 11.45 14.35
C MET A 26 2.36 10.06 13.72
N LEU A 27 3.37 9.20 13.88
CA LEU A 27 3.34 7.84 13.38
C LEU A 27 2.35 6.94 14.15
N ASN A 28 2.04 7.26 15.40
CA ASN A 28 1.01 6.56 16.18
C ASN A 28 -0.42 7.12 15.94
N SER A 29 -0.53 8.25 15.21
CA SER A 29 -1.83 8.83 14.90
C SER A 29 -2.52 8.10 13.74
N PRO A 30 -3.87 7.98 13.74
CA PRO A 30 -4.63 7.45 12.60
C PRO A 30 -4.40 8.21 11.29
N GLN A 31 -4.06 9.51 11.36
CA GLN A 31 -3.75 10.34 10.20
C GLN A 31 -2.47 9.92 9.46
N ARG A 32 -1.62 9.09 10.07
CA ARG A 32 -0.43 8.49 9.44
C ARG A 32 -0.74 7.81 8.11
N ILE A 33 -1.97 7.28 7.94
CA ILE A 33 -2.42 6.67 6.67
C ILE A 33 -2.24 7.60 5.47
N SER A 34 -2.29 8.93 5.69
CA SER A 34 -2.05 9.92 4.64
C SER A 34 -0.60 9.92 4.14
N LEU A 35 0.37 9.52 4.99
CA LEU A 35 1.74 9.30 4.55
C LEU A 35 1.81 8.09 3.61
N SER A 36 1.19 6.98 4.00
CA SER A 36 1.13 5.78 3.18
C SER A 36 0.44 6.03 1.84
N GLU A 37 -0.65 6.79 1.82
CA GLU A 37 -1.34 7.15 0.58
C GLU A 37 -0.49 8.01 -0.34
N ARG A 38 0.02 9.13 0.19
CA ARG A 38 0.68 10.13 -0.65
C ARG A 38 2.11 9.70 -1.02
N PHE A 39 2.86 9.18 -0.05
CA PHE A 39 4.23 8.77 -0.30
C PHE A 39 4.30 7.42 -1.00
N ALA A 40 3.74 6.36 -0.39
CA ALA A 40 3.85 5.03 -0.98
C ALA A 40 3.02 4.89 -2.26
N GLY A 41 1.85 5.51 -2.33
CA GLY A 41 1.02 5.54 -3.53
C GLY A 41 1.78 6.05 -4.74
N GLN A 42 2.48 7.18 -4.59
CA GLN A 42 3.29 7.78 -5.65
C GLN A 42 4.59 7.02 -5.89
N TRP A 43 5.33 6.70 -4.83
CA TRP A 43 6.61 6.01 -4.95
C TRP A 43 6.47 4.64 -5.60
N LEU A 44 5.52 3.82 -5.15
CA LEU A 44 5.28 2.48 -5.66
C LEU A 44 4.33 2.45 -6.87
N GLY A 45 3.69 3.59 -7.17
CA GLY A 45 2.84 3.80 -8.34
C GLY A 45 1.44 3.18 -8.23
N PHE A 46 1.02 2.69 -7.08
CA PHE A 46 -0.29 2.04 -6.97
C PHE A 46 -1.47 3.03 -6.94
N ASP A 47 -1.24 4.33 -6.79
CA ASP A 47 -2.25 5.38 -6.97
C ASP A 47 -2.76 5.46 -8.41
N ASP A 48 -1.98 5.03 -9.40
CA ASP A 48 -2.43 4.88 -10.79
C ASP A 48 -3.64 3.95 -10.93
N LEU A 49 -3.81 2.98 -10.03
CA LEU A 49 -4.99 2.10 -10.03
C LEU A 49 -6.31 2.87 -9.86
N LEU A 50 -6.27 4.04 -9.22
CA LEU A 50 -7.44 4.88 -8.98
C LEU A 50 -7.63 5.98 -10.02
N SER A 51 -6.56 6.42 -10.67
CA SER A 51 -6.54 7.59 -11.55
C SER A 51 -6.47 7.23 -13.03
N ASN A 52 -5.81 6.13 -13.39
CA ASN A 52 -5.54 5.79 -14.77
C ASN A 52 -6.67 4.94 -15.39
N ARG A 53 -7.28 5.46 -16.45
CA ARG A 53 -8.39 4.80 -17.19
C ARG A 53 -8.00 3.45 -17.83
N GLU A 54 -6.72 3.18 -18.04
CA GLU A 54 -6.29 1.88 -18.57
C GLU A 54 -6.59 0.71 -17.64
N TYR A 55 -6.70 0.99 -16.33
CA TYR A 55 -7.00 -0.01 -15.30
C TYR A 55 -8.51 -0.12 -14.98
N PHE A 56 -9.37 0.66 -15.67
CA PHE A 56 -10.82 0.75 -15.41
C PHE A 56 -11.64 -0.45 -15.92
N LEU A 57 -11.18 -1.68 -15.72
CA LEU A 57 -12.03 -2.84 -15.99
C LEU A 57 -13.05 -3.10 -14.88
N ASP A 58 -12.69 -2.79 -13.64
CA ASP A 58 -13.55 -2.87 -12.47
C ASP A 58 -13.05 -1.89 -11.38
N GLU A 59 -13.77 -0.78 -11.23
CA GLU A 59 -13.45 0.28 -10.26
C GLU A 59 -13.39 -0.25 -8.83
N ARG A 60 -14.28 -1.17 -8.48
CA ARG A 60 -14.31 -1.79 -7.15
C ARG A 60 -13.04 -2.61 -6.92
N TRP A 61 -12.67 -3.43 -7.89
CA TRP A 61 -11.49 -4.27 -7.76
C TRP A 61 -10.18 -3.46 -7.72
N ASN A 62 -10.11 -2.35 -8.48
CA ASN A 62 -8.99 -1.43 -8.40
C ASN A 62 -8.87 -0.82 -7.00
N ARG A 63 -9.98 -0.38 -6.42
CA ARG A 63 -10.01 0.15 -5.06
C ARG A 63 -9.56 -0.88 -4.03
N GLU A 64 -10.09 -2.08 -4.11
CA GLU A 64 -9.76 -3.16 -3.16
C GLU A 64 -8.29 -3.58 -3.25
N THR A 65 -7.70 -3.63 -4.45
CA THR A 65 -6.27 -3.94 -4.62
C THR A 65 -5.37 -2.77 -4.19
N TYR A 66 -5.80 -1.54 -4.42
CA TYR A 66 -5.16 -0.34 -3.89
C TYR A 66 -5.10 -0.38 -2.36
N ASP A 67 -6.23 -0.70 -1.70
CA ASP A 67 -6.30 -0.75 -0.25
C ASP A 67 -5.42 -1.86 0.35
N GLU A 68 -5.28 -3.01 -0.32
CA GLU A 68 -4.33 -4.07 0.09
C GLU A 68 -2.88 -3.53 0.13
N ALA A 69 -2.45 -2.79 -0.89
CA ALA A 69 -1.11 -2.19 -0.95
C ALA A 69 -0.93 -1.06 0.07
N LEU A 70 -1.94 -0.20 0.19
CA LEU A 70 -1.96 0.90 1.15
C LEU A 70 -1.78 0.40 2.59
N PHE A 71 -2.58 -0.58 2.99
CA PHE A 71 -2.52 -1.13 4.36
C PHE A 71 -1.27 -1.94 4.62
N PHE A 72 -0.73 -2.60 3.59
CA PHE A 72 0.56 -3.25 3.70
C PHE A 72 1.65 -2.25 4.09
N PHE A 73 1.71 -1.12 3.39
CA PHE A 73 2.71 -0.10 3.67
C PHE A 73 2.46 0.61 5.01
N ASP A 74 1.20 0.89 5.35
CA ASP A 74 0.86 1.49 6.64
C ASP A 74 1.23 0.58 7.81
N GLU A 75 1.08 -0.73 7.66
CA GLU A 75 1.49 -1.72 8.69
C GLU A 75 3.01 -1.76 8.89
N LEU A 76 3.80 -1.62 7.82
CA LEU A 76 5.26 -1.50 7.93
C LEU A 76 5.64 -0.33 8.84
N ILE A 77 5.02 0.83 8.64
CA ILE A 77 5.30 2.03 9.43
C ILE A 77 4.73 1.90 10.85
N LYS A 78 3.49 1.49 10.98
CA LYS A 78 2.78 1.39 12.25
C LYS A 78 3.48 0.45 13.24
N SER A 79 3.95 -0.69 12.74
CA SER A 79 4.55 -1.74 13.55
C SER A 79 6.08 -1.68 13.57
N ASP A 80 6.67 -0.58 13.06
CA ASP A 80 8.11 -0.36 12.97
C ASP A 80 8.86 -1.57 12.39
N ARG A 81 8.30 -2.13 11.30
CA ARG A 81 8.83 -3.32 10.65
C ARG A 81 10.00 -2.97 9.75
N SER A 82 10.85 -3.96 9.51
CA SER A 82 11.96 -3.80 8.57
C SER A 82 11.47 -3.47 7.17
N PHE A 83 12.07 -2.46 6.51
CA PHE A 83 11.80 -2.17 5.09
C PHE A 83 12.18 -3.32 4.14
N LEU A 84 12.99 -4.29 4.58
CA LEU A 84 13.22 -5.52 3.82
C LEU A 84 11.94 -6.33 3.65
N GLU A 85 10.99 -6.21 4.57
CA GLU A 85 9.68 -6.85 4.46
C GLU A 85 8.83 -6.27 3.31
N LEU A 86 9.18 -5.09 2.78
CA LEU A 86 8.60 -4.57 1.56
C LEU A 86 8.81 -5.53 0.37
N VAL A 87 9.94 -6.20 0.34
CA VAL A 87 10.30 -7.14 -0.72
C VAL A 87 9.90 -8.57 -0.35
N GLN A 88 10.18 -8.96 0.89
CA GLN A 88 9.92 -10.32 1.38
C GLN A 88 9.36 -10.27 2.80
N SER A 89 8.11 -10.67 2.95
CA SER A 89 7.44 -10.80 4.24
C SER A 89 6.72 -12.15 4.34
N ASP A 90 6.46 -12.60 5.55
CA ASP A 90 5.61 -13.76 5.83
C ASP A 90 4.15 -13.38 6.10
N TRP A 91 3.78 -12.13 5.79
CA TRP A 91 2.45 -11.55 5.96
C TRP A 91 2.09 -10.63 4.79
N ILE A 92 0.81 -10.49 4.53
CA ILE A 92 0.24 -9.58 3.54
C ILE A 92 -1.17 -9.15 3.96
N TYR A 93 -1.70 -8.14 3.29
CA TYR A 93 -3.12 -7.81 3.38
C TYR A 93 -3.89 -8.45 2.24
N LYS A 94 -5.02 -9.08 2.56
CA LYS A 94 -5.95 -9.70 1.59
C LYS A 94 -7.39 -9.33 1.92
N ARG A 95 -8.22 -9.17 0.90
CA ARG A 95 -9.66 -8.95 1.06
C ARG A 95 -10.31 -10.10 1.82
N SER A 96 -11.26 -9.81 2.69
CA SER A 96 -11.92 -10.83 3.49
C SER A 96 -12.76 -11.79 2.66
N SER A 97 -13.26 -11.37 1.49
CA SER A 97 -13.93 -12.26 0.53
C SER A 97 -13.02 -13.35 -0.02
N VAL A 98 -11.74 -13.03 -0.24
CA VAL A 98 -10.71 -14.01 -0.66
C VAL A 98 -10.47 -15.04 0.43
N LEU A 99 -10.56 -14.63 1.70
CA LEU A 99 -10.35 -15.52 2.85
C LEU A 99 -11.54 -16.48 3.06
N LYS A 100 -12.76 -16.01 2.78
CA LYS A 100 -14.00 -16.81 2.87
C LYS A 100 -14.05 -17.92 1.81
N ALA A 101 -13.40 -17.73 0.68
CA ALA A 101 -13.23 -18.79 -0.30
C ALA A 101 -12.27 -19.83 0.28
N ARG A 102 -12.82 -20.90 0.88
CA ARG A 102 -12.12 -22.00 1.61
C ARG A 102 -10.89 -22.62 0.92
N ARG A 103 -10.58 -22.22 -0.30
CA ARG A 103 -9.46 -22.75 -1.10
C ARG A 103 -8.10 -22.11 -0.79
N HIS A 104 -8.04 -21.03 -0.01
CA HIS A 104 -6.81 -20.27 0.06
C HIS A 104 -5.95 -20.50 1.32
N GLY A 105 -6.47 -21.12 2.40
CA GLY A 105 -5.67 -21.57 3.55
C GLY A 105 -4.87 -20.47 4.29
N TYR A 106 -5.26 -19.20 4.16
CA TYR A 106 -4.63 -18.10 4.89
C TYR A 106 -5.01 -18.12 6.36
N VAL A 107 -4.06 -17.77 7.21
CA VAL A 107 -4.27 -17.58 8.64
C VAL A 107 -4.37 -16.09 8.93
N VAL A 108 -5.49 -15.65 9.49
CA VAL A 108 -5.70 -14.25 9.90
C VAL A 108 -4.84 -13.99 11.14
N ILE A 109 -3.96 -13.00 11.08
CA ILE A 109 -3.08 -12.64 12.19
C ILE A 109 -3.85 -11.84 13.24
N ASP A 110 -4.59 -10.81 12.81
CA ASP A 110 -5.39 -10.00 13.71
C ASP A 110 -6.70 -9.53 13.05
N PRO A 111 -7.83 -10.18 13.36
CA PRO A 111 -9.14 -9.77 12.85
C PRO A 111 -9.63 -8.44 13.45
N ALA A 112 -9.14 -8.05 14.62
CA ALA A 112 -9.64 -6.88 15.34
C ALA A 112 -8.96 -5.58 14.90
N SER A 113 -7.70 -5.64 14.43
CA SER A 113 -6.94 -4.46 14.03
C SER A 113 -7.55 -3.72 12.84
N VAL A 114 -8.23 -4.44 11.97
CA VAL A 114 -8.85 -3.88 10.75
C VAL A 114 -10.15 -3.14 11.06
N LYS A 115 -10.90 -3.55 12.08
CA LYS A 115 -12.24 -3.01 12.31
C LYS A 115 -12.27 -1.58 12.85
N ASN A 116 -11.29 -1.15 13.65
CA ASN A 116 -11.43 0.07 14.44
C ASN A 116 -10.73 1.30 13.85
N VAL A 117 -9.57 1.17 13.22
CA VAL A 117 -8.80 2.33 12.75
C VAL A 117 -9.15 2.70 11.32
N TYR A 118 -9.33 1.70 10.47
CA TYR A 118 -9.55 1.92 9.04
C TYR A 118 -11.03 2.03 8.66
N ALA A 119 -11.93 1.47 9.46
CA ALA A 119 -13.36 1.59 9.22
C ALA A 119 -13.83 3.04 9.25
N ASP A 120 -13.34 3.83 10.20
CA ASP A 120 -13.67 5.25 10.32
C ASP A 120 -13.05 6.08 9.20
N ILE A 121 -11.78 5.79 8.84
CA ILE A 121 -11.09 6.48 7.75
C ILE A 121 -11.75 6.15 6.41
N LEU A 122 -12.10 4.90 6.20
CA LEU A 122 -12.74 4.45 4.97
C LEU A 122 -14.20 4.90 4.89
N SER A 123 -14.94 4.94 5.99
CA SER A 123 -16.31 5.45 6.02
C SER A 123 -16.37 6.94 5.66
N ASN A 124 -15.38 7.71 6.09
CA ASN A 124 -15.28 9.14 5.75
C ASN A 124 -14.87 9.43 4.31
N ARG A 125 -14.18 8.49 3.67
CA ARG A 125 -13.70 8.61 2.27
C ARG A 125 -14.64 8.00 1.25
N GLN A 126 -15.50 7.11 1.68
CA GLN A 126 -16.40 6.42 0.77
C GLN A 126 -17.54 7.32 0.34
N SER A 127 -17.68 7.34 -0.97
CA SER A 127 -18.76 7.85 -1.79
C SER A 127 -20.08 8.12 -1.04
N LYS A 128 -20.74 9.20 -1.43
CA LYS A 128 -22.13 9.55 -1.07
C LYS A 128 -23.17 8.45 -1.36
N ASN A 129 -22.75 7.30 -1.88
CA ASN A 129 -23.61 6.20 -2.27
C ASN A 129 -23.55 5.07 -1.22
N GLU A 130 -24.59 4.97 -0.40
CA GLU A 130 -24.72 3.99 0.69
C GLU A 130 -24.69 2.52 0.20
N ASP A 131 -25.21 2.22 -0.99
CA ASP A 131 -25.16 0.88 -1.58
C ASP A 131 -23.73 0.39 -1.88
N ARG A 132 -22.82 1.30 -2.17
CA ARG A 132 -21.40 0.96 -2.38
C ARG A 132 -20.66 0.73 -1.06
N ARG A 133 -21.08 1.40 0.03
CA ARG A 133 -20.50 1.20 1.37
C ARG A 133 -20.82 -0.18 1.92
N ALA A 134 -22.04 -0.65 1.73
CA ALA A 134 -22.50 -1.96 2.20
C ALA A 134 -21.76 -3.14 1.54
N ARG A 135 -21.08 -2.90 0.40
CA ARG A 135 -20.34 -3.92 -0.37
C ARG A 135 -18.83 -3.84 -0.26
N TYR A 136 -18.32 -2.86 0.49
CA TYR A 136 -16.87 -2.76 0.69
C TYR A 136 -16.36 -3.91 1.56
N ASP A 137 -15.31 -4.55 1.07
CA ASP A 137 -14.68 -5.70 1.71
C ASP A 137 -13.26 -5.29 2.17
N PRO A 138 -13.11 -4.85 3.43
CA PRO A 138 -11.84 -4.35 3.92
C PRO A 138 -10.78 -5.45 3.90
N PRO A 139 -9.53 -5.12 3.58
CA PRO A 139 -8.44 -6.09 3.63
C PRO A 139 -8.11 -6.44 5.07
N VAL A 140 -7.66 -7.67 5.27
CA VAL A 140 -7.31 -8.27 6.55
C VAL A 140 -5.86 -8.71 6.51
N LEU A 141 -5.13 -8.50 7.61
CA LEU A 141 -3.76 -8.95 7.78
C LEU A 141 -3.72 -10.47 7.93
N VAL A 142 -3.00 -11.12 7.04
CA VAL A 142 -2.89 -12.59 7.01
C VAL A 142 -1.44 -13.03 6.90
N LYS A 143 -1.15 -14.22 7.43
CA LYS A 143 0.11 -14.90 7.19
C LYS A 143 0.14 -15.46 5.76
N THR A 144 1.27 -15.33 5.08
CA THR A 144 1.47 -15.93 3.76
C THR A 144 1.48 -17.45 3.86
N LYS A 145 1.12 -18.13 2.76
CA LYS A 145 1.04 -19.60 2.74
C LYS A 145 2.37 -20.27 2.45
N ASN A 146 3.19 -19.59 1.69
CA ASN A 146 4.42 -20.12 1.15
C ASN A 146 5.39 -18.98 0.82
N ASP A 147 6.61 -19.33 0.48
CA ASP A 147 7.69 -18.39 0.16
C ASP A 147 7.52 -17.67 -1.19
N GLN A 148 6.47 -17.99 -1.96
CA GLN A 148 6.17 -17.34 -3.24
C GLN A 148 5.27 -16.12 -3.10
N GLU A 149 4.62 -15.94 -1.96
CA GLU A 149 3.86 -14.78 -1.60
C GLU A 149 4.56 -14.03 -0.47
N GLY A 150 4.48 -12.73 -0.49
CA GLY A 150 5.00 -11.84 0.55
C GLY A 150 5.61 -10.59 -0.04
N GLY A 151 5.58 -9.53 0.73
CA GLY A 151 5.99 -8.22 0.28
C GLY A 151 5.06 -7.57 -0.74
N ILE A 152 5.32 -6.30 -1.03
CA ILE A 152 4.50 -5.51 -1.97
C ILE A 152 4.62 -6.01 -3.40
N ILE A 153 5.78 -6.60 -3.78
CA ILE A 153 6.07 -7.06 -5.15
C ILE A 153 5.07 -8.10 -5.61
N THR A 154 4.59 -8.94 -4.70
CA THR A 154 3.62 -10.00 -4.99
C THR A 154 2.17 -9.56 -4.73
N SER A 155 1.95 -8.31 -4.32
CA SER A 155 0.62 -7.77 -4.09
C SER A 155 -0.18 -7.70 -5.38
N ALA A 156 -1.51 -7.82 -5.28
CA ALA A 156 -2.40 -7.69 -6.43
C ALA A 156 -2.24 -6.34 -7.12
N ALA A 157 -1.94 -5.27 -6.37
CA ALA A 157 -1.72 -3.93 -6.91
C ALA A 157 -0.52 -3.91 -7.88
N ILE A 158 0.66 -4.35 -7.43
CA ILE A 158 1.86 -4.34 -8.26
C ILE A 158 1.78 -5.35 -9.41
N MET A 159 1.17 -6.51 -9.15
CA MET A 159 0.89 -7.50 -10.21
C MET A 159 0.05 -6.89 -11.34
N ARG A 160 -0.93 -6.05 -10.99
CA ARG A 160 -1.81 -5.39 -11.95
C ARG A 160 -1.11 -4.24 -12.69
N LEU A 161 -0.40 -3.36 -11.98
CA LEU A 161 0.37 -2.26 -12.56
C LEU A 161 1.39 -2.73 -13.59
N THR A 162 2.00 -3.88 -13.32
CA THR A 162 3.05 -4.45 -14.17
C THR A 162 2.54 -5.45 -15.20
N ALA A 163 1.23 -5.71 -15.25
CA ALA A 163 0.62 -6.57 -16.27
C ALA A 163 0.31 -5.77 -17.55
N SER A 164 0.12 -6.49 -18.65
CA SER A 164 -0.58 -5.97 -19.85
C SER A 164 -2.08 -6.24 -19.74
N LYS A 165 -2.86 -5.71 -20.68
CA LYS A 165 -4.34 -5.90 -20.71
C LYS A 165 -4.75 -7.38 -20.74
N THR A 166 -3.93 -8.24 -21.32
CA THR A 166 -4.27 -9.65 -21.59
C THR A 166 -3.41 -10.67 -20.87
N ARG A 167 -2.27 -10.25 -20.32
CA ARG A 167 -1.31 -11.19 -19.69
C ARG A 167 -0.45 -10.52 -18.63
N THR A 168 0.07 -11.31 -17.70
CA THR A 168 1.12 -10.89 -16.77
C THR A 168 2.44 -10.65 -17.53
N SER A 169 3.26 -9.72 -17.06
CA SER A 169 4.55 -9.42 -17.66
C SER A 169 5.66 -9.43 -16.61
N PRO A 170 6.40 -10.56 -16.48
CA PRO A 170 7.54 -10.62 -15.58
C PRO A 170 8.62 -9.58 -15.89
N ILE A 171 8.81 -9.25 -17.18
CA ILE A 171 9.77 -8.23 -17.62
C ILE A 171 9.39 -6.85 -17.07
N ARG A 172 8.13 -6.43 -17.26
CA ARG A 172 7.64 -5.13 -16.73
C ARG A 172 7.79 -5.07 -15.20
N ARG A 173 7.55 -6.18 -14.51
CA ARG A 173 7.74 -6.27 -13.06
C ARG A 173 9.20 -6.15 -12.67
N GLY A 174 10.11 -6.81 -13.38
CA GLY A 174 11.54 -6.68 -13.18
C GLY A 174 12.03 -5.24 -13.37
N VAL A 175 11.57 -4.57 -14.43
CA VAL A 175 11.84 -3.14 -14.67
C VAL A 175 11.29 -2.27 -13.55
N TRP A 176 10.07 -2.52 -13.10
CA TRP A 176 9.47 -1.80 -11.98
C TRP A 176 10.29 -1.98 -10.69
N VAL A 177 10.72 -3.21 -10.37
CA VAL A 177 11.58 -3.47 -9.19
C VAL A 177 12.89 -2.69 -9.29
N LEU A 178 13.55 -2.74 -10.45
CA LEU A 178 14.81 -2.02 -10.66
C LEU A 178 14.65 -0.52 -10.50
N ASN A 179 13.65 0.07 -11.15
CA ASN A 179 13.45 1.51 -11.16
C ASN A 179 12.92 2.02 -9.81
N THR A 180 11.92 1.32 -9.25
CA THR A 180 11.14 1.81 -8.09
C THR A 180 11.76 1.40 -6.77
N VAL A 181 12.17 0.14 -6.62
CA VAL A 181 12.67 -0.39 -5.35
C VAL A 181 14.18 -0.21 -5.23
N ILE A 182 14.93 -0.48 -6.29
CA ILE A 182 16.40 -0.42 -6.29
C ILE A 182 16.92 0.96 -6.70
N GLY A 183 16.10 1.76 -7.38
CA GLY A 183 16.49 3.09 -7.87
C GLY A 183 17.49 3.06 -9.05
N LYS A 184 17.51 1.95 -9.81
CA LYS A 184 18.36 1.81 -11.00
C LYS A 184 17.53 1.91 -12.27
N THR A 185 17.77 2.93 -13.06
CA THR A 185 17.18 3.04 -14.40
C THR A 185 17.96 2.17 -15.39
N LEU A 186 17.23 1.35 -16.13
CA LEU A 186 17.82 0.59 -17.25
C LEU A 186 18.02 1.54 -18.43
N GLU A 187 19.25 1.72 -18.84
CA GLU A 187 19.55 2.40 -20.09
C GLU A 187 19.14 1.51 -21.26
N PRO A 188 18.50 2.08 -22.31
CA PRO A 188 18.21 1.30 -23.52
C PRO A 188 19.52 0.78 -24.11
N PRO A 189 19.55 -0.45 -24.66
CA PRO A 189 20.74 -0.96 -25.33
C PRO A 189 21.19 -0.01 -26.45
N PRO A 190 22.50 0.22 -26.62
CA PRO A 190 22.98 1.06 -27.71
C PRO A 190 22.56 0.43 -29.04
N ASN A 191 22.07 1.23 -29.96
CA ASN A 191 21.64 0.87 -31.32
C ASN A 191 20.29 0.12 -31.46
N VAL A 192 19.39 0.24 -30.49
CA VAL A 192 17.98 -0.16 -30.72
C VAL A 192 17.21 1.05 -31.25
N PRO A 193 16.62 0.99 -32.47
CA PRO A 193 15.76 2.04 -32.98
C PRO A 193 14.57 2.25 -32.02
N SER A 194 14.17 3.51 -31.80
CA SER A 194 12.94 3.82 -31.09
C SER A 194 11.78 3.12 -31.80
N LEU A 195 10.99 2.36 -31.07
CA LEU A 195 9.71 1.86 -31.58
C LEU A 195 8.76 3.07 -31.68
N GLU A 196 8.48 3.51 -32.91
CA GLU A 196 7.42 4.45 -33.20
C GLU A 196 6.03 3.86 -32.93
#